data_16a3ef3cca7974b79bcdb662da12b206
#
_entry.id   16a3ef3cca7974b79bcdb662da12b206
#
_cell.length_a   1.000
_cell.length_b   1.000
_cell.length_c   1.000
_cell.angle_alpha   90.00
_cell.angle_beta   90.00
_cell.angle_gamma   90.00
#
_symmetry.space_group_name_H-M   'P 1'
#
loop_
_entity.id
_entity.type
_entity.pdbx_description
1 polymer ?
#
loop_
_entity_poly.entity_id
_entity_poly.type
_entity_poly.pdbx_seq_one_letter_code
_entity_poly.pdbx_strand_id
1 'polypeptide(L)'
;MDGNGYERYAEIRDICGFTDYRVSKLAKIKGGTAPISNWKNGVSVMKEDKMKSIADVLGVSLDYLKGDAKTTRCPICGYNVDFLDTFDREHHKEIHEKFIKIKEVYPFFTGYTESEEKRNKNIDILNSSASDIDRKMEAYENYLQSSFSLEIISSCYDISNLDYEEFCKEEVSLLNADSNITEELIDKIVRKYGIDKSYMISTDHLLIRASKNPRILRLLSFAEKLPPETLDMLIVQAEALYNNRKG
;
A
#
# COMPACT_ATOMS: atom_id res chain seq x y z
N MET A 1 -11.66 -9.76 33.55
CA MET A 1 -11.93 -8.68 32.58
C MET A 1 -10.62 -7.95 32.43
N ASP A 2 -9.99 -8.14 31.31
CA ASP A 2 -8.60 -7.74 31.11
C ASP A 2 -8.54 -6.23 30.98
N GLY A 3 -7.68 -5.59 31.81
CA GLY A 3 -7.47 -4.14 31.86
C GLY A 3 -6.92 -3.51 30.57
N ASN A 4 -6.79 -4.34 29.54
CA ASN A 4 -6.13 -4.03 28.27
C ASN A 4 -6.90 -3.10 27.32
N GLY A 5 -8.19 -2.90 27.49
CA GLY A 5 -8.96 -2.07 26.56
C GLY A 5 -8.57 -0.60 26.56
N TYR A 6 -8.28 -0.04 27.73
CA TYR A 6 -7.80 1.35 27.82
C TYR A 6 -6.38 1.50 27.27
N GLU A 7 -5.49 0.54 27.51
CA GLU A 7 -4.12 0.56 26.99
C GLU A 7 -4.12 0.56 25.46
N ARG A 8 -4.92 -0.30 24.83
CA ARG A 8 -5.11 -0.34 23.38
C ARG A 8 -5.64 0.97 22.82
N TYR A 9 -6.63 1.55 23.49
CA TYR A 9 -7.15 2.87 23.17
C TYR A 9 -6.06 3.94 23.26
N ALA A 10 -5.30 3.98 24.35
CA ALA A 10 -4.28 4.98 24.58
C ALA A 10 -3.18 4.95 23.52
N GLU A 11 -2.69 3.76 23.18
CA GLU A 11 -1.68 3.57 22.12
C GLU A 11 -2.17 4.13 20.77
N ILE A 12 -3.36 3.74 20.31
CA ILE A 12 -3.90 4.23 19.04
C ILE A 12 -4.17 5.74 19.08
N ARG A 13 -4.72 6.25 20.19
CA ARG A 13 -4.96 7.68 20.37
C ARG A 13 -3.66 8.49 20.21
N ASP A 14 -2.58 8.01 20.84
CA ASP A 14 -1.28 8.69 20.83
C ASP A 14 -0.64 8.63 19.44
N ILE A 15 -0.73 7.51 18.74
CA ILE A 15 -0.31 7.35 17.34
C ILE A 15 -1.06 8.34 16.43
N CYS A 16 -2.36 8.52 16.64
CA CYS A 16 -3.17 9.50 15.89
C CYS A 16 -2.87 10.95 16.29
N GLY A 17 -2.03 11.21 17.29
CA GLY A 17 -1.77 12.55 17.82
C GLY A 17 -3.01 13.19 18.44
N PHE A 18 -3.94 12.38 18.97
CA PHE A 18 -5.18 12.86 19.56
C PHE A 18 -5.04 12.97 21.07
N THR A 19 -5.81 13.90 21.64
CA THR A 19 -6.06 13.98 23.09
C THR A 19 -7.39 13.32 23.43
N ASP A 20 -7.59 12.89 24.67
CA ASP A 20 -8.88 12.36 25.14
C ASP A 20 -10.02 13.33 24.88
N TYR A 21 -9.75 14.65 24.99
CA TYR A 21 -10.73 15.69 24.65
C TYR A 21 -11.12 15.66 23.18
N ARG A 22 -10.13 15.56 22.27
CA ARG A 22 -10.38 15.51 20.83
C ARG A 22 -11.16 14.25 20.46
N VAL A 23 -10.79 13.09 21.00
CA VAL A 23 -11.51 11.83 20.77
C VAL A 23 -12.94 11.92 21.28
N SER A 24 -13.16 12.39 22.53
CA SER A 24 -14.49 12.49 23.11
C SER A 24 -15.41 13.42 22.31
N LYS A 25 -14.85 14.51 21.75
CA LYS A 25 -15.58 15.47 20.91
C LYS A 25 -15.96 14.85 19.56
N LEU A 26 -15.02 14.20 18.88
CA LEU A 26 -15.25 13.57 17.58
C LEU A 26 -16.21 12.37 17.69
N ALA A 27 -16.05 11.54 18.71
CA ALA A 27 -16.92 10.40 19.00
C ALA A 27 -18.27 10.81 19.64
N LYS A 28 -18.51 12.13 19.85
CA LYS A 28 -19.74 12.68 20.44
C LYS A 28 -20.13 12.03 21.77
N ILE A 29 -19.13 11.77 22.63
CA ILE A 29 -19.35 11.09 23.90
C ILE A 29 -20.10 11.99 24.86
N LYS A 30 -21.31 11.57 25.28
CA LYS A 30 -22.06 12.25 26.35
C LYS A 30 -21.27 12.17 27.66
N GLY A 31 -21.02 13.33 28.28
CA GLY A 31 -20.22 13.48 29.49
C GLY A 31 -18.75 13.84 29.21
N GLY A 32 -18.39 14.17 27.97
CA GLY A 32 -17.07 14.66 27.59
C GLY A 32 -15.98 13.60 27.86
N THR A 33 -14.90 14.01 28.51
CA THR A 33 -13.77 13.13 28.84
C THR A 33 -13.98 12.26 30.08
N ALA A 34 -14.99 12.54 30.90
CA ALA A 34 -15.20 11.80 32.15
C ALA A 34 -15.35 10.27 31.97
N PRO A 35 -16.09 9.75 30.98
CA PRO A 35 -16.14 8.31 30.72
C PRO A 35 -14.78 7.70 30.37
N ILE A 36 -13.93 8.42 29.64
CA ILE A 36 -12.57 7.97 29.28
C ILE A 36 -11.69 7.95 30.53
N SER A 37 -11.77 9.00 31.36
CA SER A 37 -11.03 9.08 32.61
C SER A 37 -11.46 7.98 33.61
N ASN A 38 -12.75 7.68 33.71
CA ASN A 38 -13.25 6.58 34.53
C ASN A 38 -12.76 5.21 34.03
N TRP A 39 -12.70 5.03 32.70
CA TRP A 39 -12.15 3.82 32.10
C TRP A 39 -10.65 3.68 32.38
N LYS A 40 -9.89 4.77 32.21
CA LYS A 40 -8.46 4.84 32.55
C LYS A 40 -8.18 4.41 34.00
N ASN A 41 -8.98 4.90 34.92
CA ASN A 41 -8.78 4.68 36.36
C ASN A 41 -9.44 3.39 36.86
N GLY A 42 -10.01 2.56 35.97
CA GLY A 42 -10.69 1.31 36.34
C GLY A 42 -11.97 1.50 37.13
N VAL A 43 -12.50 2.75 37.20
CA VAL A 43 -13.73 3.08 37.92
C VAL A 43 -14.96 2.48 37.23
N SER A 44 -14.93 2.43 35.90
CA SER A 44 -15.99 1.79 35.12
C SER A 44 -15.46 1.32 33.76
N VAL A 45 -16.03 0.24 33.25
CA VAL A 45 -15.80 -0.21 31.89
C VAL A 45 -16.52 0.71 30.93
N MET A 46 -15.89 1.04 29.78
CA MET A 46 -16.51 1.81 28.73
C MET A 46 -17.69 1.01 28.13
N LYS A 47 -18.86 1.68 28.00
CA LYS A 47 -20.01 1.06 27.34
C LYS A 47 -19.74 0.81 25.86
N GLU A 48 -20.26 -0.28 25.32
CA GLU A 48 -19.98 -0.74 23.97
C GLU A 48 -20.36 0.30 22.89
N ASP A 49 -21.48 0.99 23.04
CA ASP A 49 -21.91 2.06 22.14
C ASP A 49 -20.89 3.20 22.04
N LYS A 50 -20.32 3.59 23.17
CA LYS A 50 -19.27 4.60 23.23
C LYS A 50 -17.94 4.09 22.70
N MET A 51 -17.59 2.84 23.04
CA MET A 51 -16.37 2.20 22.56
C MET A 51 -16.40 2.06 21.02
N LYS A 52 -17.54 1.70 20.43
CA LYS A 52 -17.74 1.68 18.98
C LYS A 52 -17.52 3.07 18.36
N SER A 53 -18.11 4.13 18.95
CA SER A 53 -17.89 5.48 18.45
C SER A 53 -16.44 5.93 18.53
N ILE A 54 -15.69 5.48 19.55
CA ILE A 54 -14.25 5.72 19.68
C ILE A 54 -13.48 4.94 18.62
N ALA A 55 -13.81 3.66 18.40
CA ALA A 55 -13.21 2.80 17.38
C ALA A 55 -13.34 3.42 15.99
N ASP A 56 -14.55 3.90 15.65
CA ASP A 56 -14.82 4.57 14.37
C ASP A 56 -13.98 5.84 14.19
N VAL A 57 -13.80 6.64 15.25
CA VAL A 57 -12.97 7.87 15.23
C VAL A 57 -11.48 7.54 15.07
N LEU A 58 -11.02 6.47 15.69
CA LEU A 58 -9.63 6.06 15.67
C LEU A 58 -9.28 5.16 14.47
N GLY A 59 -10.26 4.74 13.66
CA GLY A 59 -10.05 3.89 12.49
C GLY A 59 -9.64 2.46 12.83
N VAL A 60 -10.07 1.93 13.98
CA VAL A 60 -9.79 0.55 14.43
C VAL A 60 -11.09 -0.24 14.63
N SER A 61 -10.99 -1.56 14.75
CA SER A 61 -12.17 -2.39 15.04
C SER A 61 -12.59 -2.29 16.51
N LEU A 62 -13.89 -2.43 16.77
CA LEU A 62 -14.42 -2.55 18.12
C LEU A 62 -13.84 -3.76 18.85
N ASP A 63 -13.69 -4.88 18.15
CA ASP A 63 -13.15 -6.13 18.70
C ASP A 63 -11.72 -5.95 19.20
N TYR A 64 -10.92 -5.12 18.50
CA TYR A 64 -9.60 -4.75 18.98
C TYR A 64 -9.66 -3.99 20.30
N LEU A 65 -10.48 -2.95 20.42
CA LEU A 65 -10.62 -2.19 21.65
C LEU A 65 -11.21 -3.02 22.80
N LYS A 66 -12.06 -4.00 22.52
CA LYS A 66 -12.61 -4.96 23.50
C LYS A 66 -11.59 -5.99 23.95
N GLY A 67 -10.56 -6.23 23.17
CA GLY A 67 -9.57 -7.29 23.39
C GLY A 67 -9.91 -8.63 22.75
N ASP A 68 -10.97 -8.69 21.93
CA ASP A 68 -11.39 -9.88 21.20
C ASP A 68 -10.46 -10.16 20.00
N ALA A 69 -9.89 -9.09 19.40
CA ALA A 69 -8.82 -9.18 18.40
C ALA A 69 -7.47 -8.78 19.00
N LYS A 70 -6.41 -9.56 18.72
CA LYS A 70 -5.05 -9.26 19.18
C LYS A 70 -4.41 -8.11 18.40
N THR A 71 -4.55 -8.15 17.09
CA THR A 71 -3.92 -7.20 16.17
C THR A 71 -4.94 -6.20 15.64
N THR A 72 -4.44 -5.03 15.26
CA THR A 72 -5.19 -4.04 14.50
C THR A 72 -4.31 -3.40 13.45
N ARG A 73 -4.93 -2.80 12.44
CA ARG A 73 -4.22 -2.04 11.44
C ARG A 73 -3.97 -0.63 11.94
N CYS A 74 -2.72 -0.16 11.89
CA CYS A 74 -2.42 1.23 12.23
C CYS A 74 -3.16 2.17 11.25
N PRO A 75 -3.95 3.12 11.75
CA PRO A 75 -4.76 4.01 10.89
C PRO A 75 -3.90 5.00 10.08
N ILE A 76 -2.62 5.15 10.40
CA ILE A 76 -1.70 6.06 9.73
C ILE A 76 -0.89 5.34 8.65
N CYS A 77 -0.13 4.30 9.03
CA CYS A 77 0.78 3.59 8.12
C CYS A 77 0.19 2.31 7.53
N GLY A 78 -0.96 1.84 8.03
CA GLY A 78 -1.61 0.62 7.57
C GLY A 78 -0.94 -0.68 7.99
N TYR A 79 0.15 -0.63 8.77
CA TYR A 79 0.83 -1.82 9.29
C TYR A 79 -0.07 -2.56 10.27
N ASN A 80 -0.11 -3.90 10.18
CA ASN A 80 -0.89 -4.72 11.10
C ASN A 80 -0.03 -5.04 12.33
N VAL A 81 -0.45 -4.61 13.52
CA VAL A 81 0.37 -4.62 14.73
C VAL A 81 -0.40 -5.15 15.94
N ASP A 82 0.26 -5.95 16.77
CA ASP A 82 -0.14 -6.24 18.15
C ASP A 82 0.53 -5.23 19.10
N PHE A 83 -0.20 -4.21 19.48
CA PHE A 83 0.33 -3.17 20.38
C PHE A 83 0.62 -3.65 21.80
N LEU A 84 0.22 -4.85 22.17
CA LEU A 84 0.54 -5.46 23.47
C LEU A 84 1.84 -6.27 23.39
N ASP A 85 2.25 -6.69 22.20
CA ASP A 85 3.56 -7.30 22.00
C ASP A 85 4.65 -6.22 21.89
N THR A 86 5.66 -6.30 22.73
CA THR A 86 6.72 -5.27 22.80
C THR A 86 7.55 -5.24 21.52
N PHE A 87 7.87 -6.41 20.97
CA PHE A 87 8.68 -6.50 19.74
C PHE A 87 7.92 -5.94 18.54
N ASP A 88 6.65 -6.32 18.39
CA ASP A 88 5.81 -5.86 17.29
C ASP A 88 5.56 -4.35 17.36
N ARG A 89 5.37 -3.83 18.57
CA ARG A 89 5.24 -2.39 18.82
C ARG A 89 6.50 -1.59 18.47
N GLU A 90 7.69 -2.07 18.87
CA GLU A 90 8.97 -1.42 18.56
C GLU A 90 9.22 -1.45 17.05
N HIS A 91 9.00 -2.59 16.39
CA HIS A 91 9.11 -2.71 14.94
C HIS A 91 8.13 -1.80 14.20
N HIS A 92 6.87 -1.77 14.66
CA HIS A 92 5.88 -0.84 14.10
C HIS A 92 6.32 0.63 14.24
N LYS A 93 6.93 1.00 15.36
CA LYS A 93 7.42 2.37 15.57
C LYS A 93 8.44 2.78 14.51
N GLU A 94 9.40 1.91 14.21
CA GLU A 94 10.39 2.17 13.15
C GLU A 94 9.74 2.33 11.77
N ILE A 95 8.81 1.43 11.42
CA ILE A 95 8.06 1.50 10.15
C ILE A 95 7.23 2.78 10.11
N HIS A 96 6.56 3.12 11.21
CA HIS A 96 5.72 4.32 11.30
C HIS A 96 6.51 5.61 11.12
N GLU A 97 7.70 5.72 11.72
CA GLU A 97 8.60 6.85 11.56
C GLU A 97 9.10 6.99 10.11
N LYS A 98 9.48 5.88 9.47
CA LYS A 98 9.86 5.84 8.05
C LYS A 98 8.69 6.27 7.17
N PHE A 99 7.49 5.73 7.44
CA PHE A 99 6.28 6.05 6.70
C PHE A 99 5.97 7.55 6.72
N ILE A 100 6.05 8.19 7.89
CA ILE A 100 5.81 9.64 8.02
C ILE A 100 6.82 10.44 7.20
N LYS A 101 8.12 10.12 7.32
CA LYS A 101 9.18 10.79 6.55
C LYS A 101 9.00 10.65 5.05
N ILE A 102 8.61 9.47 4.59
CA ILE A 102 8.33 9.22 3.17
C ILE A 102 7.12 10.04 2.71
N LYS A 103 6.09 10.13 3.53
CA LYS A 103 4.89 10.91 3.21
C LYS A 103 5.14 12.42 3.15
N GLU A 104 6.16 12.92 3.86
CA GLU A 104 6.63 14.31 3.71
C GLU A 104 7.26 14.57 2.33
N VAL A 105 7.97 13.58 1.79
CA VAL A 105 8.60 13.65 0.46
C VAL A 105 7.57 13.34 -0.64
N TYR A 106 6.75 12.33 -0.44
CA TYR A 106 5.74 11.85 -1.38
C TYR A 106 4.34 11.90 -0.72
N PRO A 107 3.61 13.03 -0.78
CA PRO A 107 2.33 13.19 -0.10
C PRO A 107 1.25 12.17 -0.50
N PHE A 108 1.36 11.58 -1.69
CA PHE A 108 0.47 10.53 -2.19
C PHE A 108 0.77 9.15 -1.59
N PHE A 109 1.90 8.97 -0.91
CA PHE A 109 2.31 7.69 -0.35
C PHE A 109 1.27 7.13 0.63
N THR A 110 0.92 5.85 0.46
CA THR A 110 -0.07 5.14 1.29
C THR A 110 0.47 3.77 1.72
N GLY A 111 -0.14 3.19 2.75
CA GLY A 111 0.21 1.84 3.21
C GLY A 111 -0.18 0.76 2.20
N TYR A 112 0.36 -0.44 2.40
CA TYR A 112 0.27 -1.58 1.46
C TYR A 112 -1.16 -1.82 0.95
N THR A 113 -2.11 -2.04 1.85
CA THR A 113 -3.49 -2.38 1.45
C THR A 113 -4.17 -1.27 0.67
N GLU A 114 -4.02 -0.01 1.13
CA GLU A 114 -4.60 1.13 0.44
C GLU A 114 -4.00 1.31 -0.95
N SER A 115 -2.68 1.09 -1.08
CA SER A 115 -1.98 1.14 -2.37
C SER A 115 -2.45 0.03 -3.31
N GLU A 116 -2.62 -1.21 -2.81
CA GLU A 116 -3.16 -2.31 -3.62
C GLU A 116 -4.59 -2.06 -4.08
N GLU A 117 -5.47 -1.62 -3.18
CA GLU A 117 -6.87 -1.32 -3.51
C GLU A 117 -6.97 -0.19 -4.54
N LYS A 118 -6.20 0.89 -4.36
CA LYS A 118 -6.12 1.99 -5.32
C LYS A 118 -5.60 1.52 -6.67
N ARG A 119 -4.51 0.75 -6.69
CA ARG A 119 -3.93 0.23 -7.92
C ARG A 119 -4.94 -0.62 -8.69
N ASN A 120 -5.57 -1.57 -8.03
CA ASN A 120 -6.54 -2.47 -8.67
C ASN A 120 -7.76 -1.70 -9.21
N LYS A 121 -8.31 -0.77 -8.42
CA LYS A 121 -9.41 0.10 -8.88
C LYS A 121 -9.04 0.90 -10.13
N ASN A 122 -7.83 1.42 -10.20
CA ASN A 122 -7.38 2.21 -11.35
C ASN A 122 -7.12 1.33 -12.58
N ILE A 123 -6.63 0.10 -12.41
CA ILE A 123 -6.55 -0.91 -13.47
C ILE A 123 -7.95 -1.20 -14.06
N ASP A 124 -8.97 -1.34 -13.22
CA ASP A 124 -10.35 -1.56 -13.69
C ASP A 124 -10.86 -0.38 -14.53
N ILE A 125 -10.55 0.87 -14.14
CA ILE A 125 -10.90 2.07 -14.90
C ILE A 125 -10.16 2.10 -16.23
N LEU A 126 -8.88 1.78 -16.27
CA LEU A 126 -8.07 1.73 -17.49
C LEU A 126 -8.60 0.70 -18.47
N ASN A 127 -9.04 -0.46 -17.98
CA ASN A 127 -9.60 -1.54 -18.78
C ASN A 127 -11.06 -1.30 -19.20
N SER A 128 -11.75 -0.33 -18.61
CA SER A 128 -13.15 -0.06 -18.93
C SER A 128 -13.29 0.65 -20.26
N SER A 129 -14.13 0.10 -21.15
CA SER A 129 -14.53 0.77 -22.40
C SER A 129 -15.47 1.96 -22.19
N ALA A 130 -16.11 2.06 -21.02
CA ALA A 130 -17.04 3.12 -20.67
C ALA A 130 -16.36 4.38 -20.12
N SER A 131 -15.06 4.32 -19.80
CA SER A 131 -14.30 5.45 -19.27
C SER A 131 -13.76 6.32 -20.41
N ASP A 132 -13.96 7.64 -20.29
CA ASP A 132 -13.35 8.61 -21.19
C ASP A 132 -11.84 8.71 -20.98
N ILE A 133 -11.15 9.36 -21.90
CA ILE A 133 -9.68 9.41 -21.94
C ILE A 133 -9.12 10.22 -20.76
N ASP A 134 -9.80 11.27 -20.29
CA ASP A 134 -9.31 12.10 -19.20
C ASP A 134 -9.42 11.36 -17.87
N ARG A 135 -10.50 10.61 -17.68
CA ARG A 135 -10.66 9.70 -16.55
C ARG A 135 -9.61 8.58 -16.55
N LYS A 136 -9.28 8.06 -17.74
CA LYS A 136 -8.20 7.06 -17.87
C LYS A 136 -6.83 7.66 -17.56
N MET A 137 -6.57 8.91 -17.95
CA MET A 137 -5.34 9.63 -17.59
C MET A 137 -5.19 9.78 -16.09
N GLU A 138 -6.25 10.24 -15.40
CA GLU A 138 -6.26 10.33 -13.93
C GLU A 138 -6.06 8.96 -13.28
N ALA A 139 -6.71 7.92 -13.79
CA ALA A 139 -6.54 6.55 -13.31
C ALA A 139 -5.11 6.04 -13.49
N TYR A 140 -4.47 6.38 -14.62
CA TYR A 140 -3.08 6.00 -14.85
C TYR A 140 -2.11 6.69 -13.88
N GLU A 141 -2.32 7.97 -13.60
CA GLU A 141 -1.53 8.69 -12.60
C GLU A 141 -1.68 8.08 -11.20
N ASN A 142 -2.91 7.79 -10.80
CA ASN A 142 -3.18 7.13 -9.52
C ASN A 142 -2.61 5.70 -9.48
N TYR A 143 -2.58 4.98 -10.60
CA TYR A 143 -1.92 3.69 -10.75
C TYR A 143 -0.42 3.81 -10.51
N LEU A 144 0.26 4.79 -11.14
CA LEU A 144 1.69 5.02 -10.95
C LEU A 144 2.03 5.37 -9.49
N GLN A 145 1.26 6.26 -8.86
CA GLN A 145 1.44 6.62 -7.45
C GLN A 145 1.28 5.42 -6.51
N SER A 146 0.28 4.59 -6.77
CA SER A 146 0.02 3.39 -5.98
C SER A 146 1.11 2.33 -6.19
N SER A 147 1.59 2.15 -7.43
CA SER A 147 2.66 1.21 -7.76
C SER A 147 3.99 1.66 -7.15
N PHE A 148 4.30 2.95 -7.19
CA PHE A 148 5.48 3.49 -6.53
C PHE A 148 5.43 3.34 -5.01
N SER A 149 4.25 3.52 -4.40
CA SER A 149 4.07 3.26 -2.97
C SER A 149 4.36 1.80 -2.61
N LEU A 150 3.94 0.85 -3.45
CA LEU A 150 4.25 -0.57 -3.26
C LEU A 150 5.74 -0.88 -3.45
N GLU A 151 6.41 -0.19 -4.37
CA GLU A 151 7.87 -0.31 -4.56
C GLU A 151 8.64 0.17 -3.33
N ILE A 152 8.27 1.32 -2.76
CA ILE A 152 8.83 1.82 -1.50
C ILE A 152 8.66 0.81 -0.36
N ILE A 153 7.46 0.22 -0.24
CA ILE A 153 7.19 -0.78 0.79
C ILE A 153 8.01 -2.04 0.56
N SER A 154 8.16 -2.49 -0.69
CA SER A 154 8.95 -3.68 -1.05
C SER A 154 10.45 -3.49 -0.80
N SER A 155 10.94 -2.24 -0.85
CA SER A 155 12.32 -1.86 -0.49
C SER A 155 12.53 -1.69 1.02
N CYS A 156 11.59 -2.15 1.87
CA CYS A 156 11.63 -1.95 3.32
C CYS A 156 11.68 -0.47 3.73
N TYR A 157 10.96 0.38 2.98
CA TYR A 157 10.88 1.83 3.19
C TYR A 157 12.22 2.55 2.98
N ASP A 158 13.13 1.99 2.18
CA ASP A 158 14.35 2.67 1.74
C ASP A 158 14.07 3.42 0.43
N ILE A 159 14.16 4.76 0.49
CA ILE A 159 13.93 5.64 -0.66
C ILE A 159 15.24 6.24 -1.21
N SER A 160 16.40 5.82 -0.72
CA SER A 160 17.69 6.41 -1.09
C SER A 160 18.02 6.28 -2.58
N ASN A 161 17.48 5.26 -3.24
CA ASN A 161 17.67 4.96 -4.65
C ASN A 161 16.36 5.01 -5.45
N LEU A 162 15.31 5.62 -4.91
CA LEU A 162 14.00 5.71 -5.54
C LEU A 162 13.69 7.17 -5.90
N ASP A 163 13.48 7.42 -7.18
CA ASP A 163 12.99 8.68 -7.72
C ASP A 163 11.66 8.45 -8.44
N TYR A 164 10.63 9.23 -8.08
CA TYR A 164 9.29 9.05 -8.64
C TYR A 164 9.22 9.39 -10.13
N GLU A 165 9.97 10.39 -10.57
CA GLU A 165 9.97 10.78 -11.99
C GLU A 165 10.67 9.70 -12.84
N GLU A 166 11.79 9.15 -12.36
CA GLU A 166 12.48 8.04 -13.01
C GLU A 166 11.60 6.79 -13.06
N PHE A 167 10.96 6.44 -11.93
CA PHE A 167 10.00 5.34 -11.85
C PHE A 167 8.86 5.51 -12.87
N CYS A 168 8.26 6.71 -12.97
CA CYS A 168 7.21 6.97 -13.94
C CYS A 168 7.69 6.77 -15.39
N LYS A 169 8.90 7.24 -15.72
CA LYS A 169 9.49 7.05 -17.06
C LYS A 169 9.71 5.57 -17.36
N GLU A 170 10.20 4.80 -16.40
CA GLU A 170 10.37 3.35 -16.54
C GLU A 170 9.03 2.64 -16.76
N GLU A 171 8.01 2.90 -15.92
CA GLU A 171 6.69 2.27 -16.05
C GLU A 171 5.99 2.64 -17.37
N VAL A 172 6.08 3.91 -17.79
CA VAL A 172 5.49 4.36 -19.07
C VAL A 172 6.20 3.70 -20.25
N SER A 173 7.52 3.53 -20.20
CA SER A 173 8.28 2.87 -21.26
C SER A 173 7.87 1.40 -21.51
N LEU A 174 7.22 0.78 -20.50
CA LEU A 174 6.73 -0.59 -20.56
C LEU A 174 5.27 -0.73 -21.04
N LEU A 175 4.58 0.41 -21.32
CA LEU A 175 3.25 0.37 -21.89
C LEU A 175 3.31 -0.25 -23.30
N ASN A 176 2.72 -1.43 -23.44
CA ASN A 176 2.61 -2.14 -24.71
C ASN A 176 1.26 -1.87 -25.37
N ALA A 177 1.25 -1.93 -26.68
CA ALA A 177 0.03 -1.88 -27.49
C ALA A 177 -0.97 -3.04 -27.20
N ASP A 178 -0.50 -4.10 -26.53
CA ASP A 178 -1.34 -5.24 -26.08
C ASP A 178 -2.15 -4.97 -24.80
N SER A 179 -1.90 -3.86 -24.10
CA SER A 179 -2.76 -3.42 -23.03
C SER A 179 -4.06 -2.86 -23.62
N ASN A 180 -5.20 -3.03 -22.95
CA ASN A 180 -6.49 -2.40 -23.32
C ASN A 180 -6.44 -0.85 -23.28
N ILE A 181 -5.24 -0.28 -23.35
CA ILE A 181 -4.92 1.14 -23.37
C ILE A 181 -4.88 1.56 -24.82
N THR A 182 -5.73 2.51 -25.17
CA THR A 182 -5.81 3.01 -26.55
C THR A 182 -4.54 3.77 -26.94
N GLU A 183 -4.19 3.76 -28.23
CA GLU A 183 -3.03 4.50 -28.74
C GLU A 183 -3.10 6.00 -28.40
N GLU A 184 -4.30 6.58 -28.42
CA GLU A 184 -4.53 7.97 -28.02
C GLU A 184 -4.16 8.23 -26.54
N LEU A 185 -4.47 7.29 -25.64
CA LEU A 185 -4.09 7.38 -24.22
C LEU A 185 -2.59 7.27 -24.06
N ILE A 186 -1.95 6.32 -24.76
CA ILE A 186 -0.50 6.17 -24.79
C ILE A 186 0.16 7.47 -25.23
N ASP A 187 -0.33 8.11 -26.29
CA ASP A 187 0.20 9.39 -26.77
C ASP A 187 0.12 10.51 -25.74
N LYS A 188 -1.00 10.60 -25.02
CA LYS A 188 -1.15 11.58 -23.93
C LYS A 188 -0.18 11.31 -22.79
N ILE A 189 -0.03 10.05 -22.37
CA ILE A 189 0.86 9.63 -21.30
C ILE A 189 2.33 9.95 -21.69
N VAL A 190 2.76 9.50 -22.85
CA VAL A 190 4.13 9.69 -23.35
C VAL A 190 4.49 11.17 -23.43
N ARG A 191 3.58 12.02 -23.94
CA ARG A 191 3.80 13.48 -23.98
C ARG A 191 3.92 14.08 -22.59
N LYS A 192 3.08 13.64 -21.65
CA LYS A 192 3.11 14.16 -20.27
C LYS A 192 4.42 13.85 -19.56
N TYR A 193 4.94 12.64 -19.73
CA TYR A 193 6.18 12.19 -19.09
C TYR A 193 7.45 12.41 -19.90
N GLY A 194 7.32 13.02 -21.11
CA GLY A 194 8.47 13.40 -21.93
C GLY A 194 9.26 12.19 -22.47
N ILE A 195 8.58 11.07 -22.73
CA ILE A 195 9.21 9.84 -23.20
C ILE A 195 9.20 9.79 -24.72
N ASP A 196 10.34 9.36 -25.31
CA ASP A 196 10.40 9.09 -26.74
C ASP A 196 9.70 7.75 -27.05
N LYS A 197 8.69 7.78 -27.94
CA LYS A 197 7.97 6.58 -28.37
C LYS A 197 8.89 5.47 -28.94
N SER A 198 10.04 5.83 -29.51
CA SER A 198 11.02 4.85 -29.98
C SER A 198 11.57 3.97 -28.86
N TYR A 199 11.55 4.44 -27.63
CA TYR A 199 11.96 3.69 -26.45
C TYR A 199 10.92 2.64 -25.99
N MET A 200 9.63 2.78 -26.35
CA MET A 200 8.55 1.89 -25.89
C MET A 200 8.57 0.51 -26.57
N ILE A 201 9.35 0.33 -27.61
CA ILE A 201 9.35 -0.89 -28.45
C ILE A 201 10.61 -1.75 -28.25
N SER A 202 11.58 -1.29 -27.48
CA SER A 202 12.88 -1.96 -27.32
C SER A 202 12.83 -3.05 -26.24
N THR A 203 13.13 -4.28 -26.63
CA THR A 203 13.36 -5.44 -25.74
C THR A 203 14.41 -5.19 -24.67
N ASP A 204 15.28 -4.21 -24.85
CA ASP A 204 16.35 -3.86 -23.93
C ASP A 204 15.80 -3.34 -22.58
N HIS A 205 14.64 -2.64 -22.59
CA HIS A 205 14.00 -2.18 -21.36
C HIS A 205 13.43 -3.31 -20.49
N LEU A 206 12.91 -4.37 -21.09
CA LEU A 206 12.51 -5.58 -20.35
C LEU A 206 13.71 -6.23 -19.65
N LEU A 207 14.87 -6.22 -20.30
CA LEU A 207 16.12 -6.74 -19.71
C LEU A 207 16.62 -5.86 -18.56
N ILE A 208 16.53 -4.54 -18.68
CA ILE A 208 16.90 -3.59 -17.62
C ILE A 208 15.99 -3.76 -16.39
N ARG A 209 14.67 -3.88 -16.58
CA ARG A 209 13.73 -4.16 -15.48
C ARG A 209 13.98 -5.53 -14.86
N ALA A 210 14.22 -6.53 -15.67
CA ALA A 210 14.61 -7.87 -15.20
C ALA A 210 15.88 -7.81 -14.34
N SER A 211 16.86 -6.99 -14.74
CA SER A 211 18.12 -6.82 -14.01
C SER A 211 17.97 -6.07 -12.67
N LYS A 212 16.91 -5.27 -12.48
CA LYS A 212 16.63 -4.58 -11.22
C LYS A 212 15.77 -5.41 -10.25
N ASN A 213 15.12 -6.50 -10.71
CA ASN A 213 14.26 -7.33 -9.87
C ASN A 213 15.05 -8.48 -9.22
N PRO A 214 15.22 -8.50 -7.87
CA PRO A 214 16.01 -9.53 -7.19
C PRO A 214 15.51 -10.96 -7.45
N ARG A 215 14.20 -11.16 -7.68
CA ARG A 215 13.61 -12.46 -8.00
C ARG A 215 13.96 -12.89 -9.40
N ILE A 216 13.94 -11.95 -10.36
CA ILE A 216 14.31 -12.21 -11.76
C ILE A 216 15.82 -12.44 -11.87
N LEU A 217 16.65 -11.61 -11.19
CA LEU A 217 18.10 -11.83 -11.11
C LEU A 217 18.44 -13.21 -10.54
N ARG A 218 17.74 -13.63 -9.47
CA ARG A 218 17.91 -14.97 -8.90
C ARG A 218 17.49 -16.05 -9.89
N LEU A 219 16.38 -15.85 -10.62
CA LEU A 219 15.93 -16.77 -11.67
C LEU A 219 16.97 -16.87 -12.80
N LEU A 220 17.49 -15.74 -13.29
CA LEU A 220 18.53 -15.69 -14.32
C LEU A 220 19.81 -16.37 -13.86
N SER A 221 20.25 -16.16 -12.62
CA SER A 221 21.45 -16.81 -12.06
C SER A 221 21.32 -18.33 -11.94
N PHE A 222 20.10 -18.86 -11.82
CA PHE A 222 19.84 -20.29 -11.91
C PHE A 222 19.78 -20.74 -13.36
N ALA A 223 19.13 -19.98 -14.24
CA ALA A 223 18.99 -20.31 -15.65
C ALA A 223 20.35 -20.43 -16.34
N GLU A 224 21.32 -19.54 -16.03
CA GLU A 224 22.69 -19.62 -16.55
C GLU A 224 23.43 -20.93 -16.19
N LYS A 225 23.01 -21.61 -15.13
CA LYS A 225 23.63 -22.87 -14.64
C LYS A 225 22.92 -24.11 -15.15
N LEU A 226 21.79 -23.95 -15.84
CA LEU A 226 21.01 -25.07 -16.36
C LEU A 226 21.53 -25.51 -17.74
N PRO A 227 21.48 -26.83 -18.05
CA PRO A 227 21.66 -27.30 -19.40
C PRO A 227 20.63 -26.66 -20.34
N PRO A 228 21.01 -26.39 -21.63
CA PRO A 228 20.10 -25.76 -22.61
C PRO A 228 18.75 -26.49 -22.74
N GLU A 229 18.76 -27.81 -22.73
CA GLU A 229 17.55 -28.65 -22.82
C GLU A 229 16.60 -28.44 -21.63
N THR A 230 17.14 -28.18 -20.42
CA THR A 230 16.33 -27.88 -19.22
C THR A 230 15.78 -26.48 -19.29
N LEU A 231 16.52 -25.53 -19.84
CA LEU A 231 16.07 -24.16 -20.05
C LEU A 231 14.90 -24.11 -21.03
N ASP A 232 15.01 -24.82 -22.16
CA ASP A 232 13.95 -24.96 -23.17
C ASP A 232 12.65 -25.52 -22.55
N MET A 233 12.78 -26.56 -21.72
CA MET A 233 11.61 -27.10 -20.98
C MET A 233 10.96 -26.09 -20.06
N LEU A 234 11.74 -25.27 -19.35
CA LEU A 234 11.20 -24.23 -18.45
C LEU A 234 10.50 -23.12 -19.24
N ILE A 235 11.04 -22.75 -20.42
CA ILE A 235 10.41 -21.77 -21.31
C ILE A 235 9.04 -22.28 -21.76
N VAL A 236 8.96 -23.53 -22.25
CA VAL A 236 7.69 -24.15 -22.68
C VAL A 236 6.67 -24.20 -21.54
N GLN A 237 7.11 -24.53 -20.31
CA GLN A 237 6.22 -24.54 -19.15
C GLN A 237 5.74 -23.14 -18.77
N ALA A 238 6.60 -22.13 -18.83
CA ALA A 238 6.25 -20.76 -18.56
C ALA A 238 5.23 -20.21 -19.58
N GLU A 239 5.43 -20.51 -20.87
CA GLU A 239 4.50 -20.16 -21.96
C GLU A 239 3.14 -20.84 -21.77
N ALA A 240 3.11 -22.11 -21.41
CA ALA A 240 1.88 -22.85 -21.14
C ALA A 240 1.10 -22.24 -19.96
N LEU A 241 1.79 -21.86 -18.86
CA LEU A 241 1.19 -21.21 -17.72
C LEU A 241 0.65 -19.79 -18.05
N TYR A 242 1.38 -19.05 -18.89
CA TYR A 242 0.95 -17.74 -19.36
C TYR A 242 -0.31 -17.83 -20.23
N ASN A 243 -0.35 -18.79 -21.14
CA ASN A 243 -1.49 -18.98 -22.05
C ASN A 243 -2.74 -19.51 -21.32
N ASN A 244 -2.58 -20.34 -20.29
CA ASN A 244 -3.70 -20.82 -19.46
C ASN A 244 -4.32 -19.74 -18.54
N ARG A 245 -3.66 -18.60 -18.35
CA ARG A 245 -4.25 -17.46 -17.62
C ARG A 245 -5.10 -16.53 -18.49
N LYS A 246 -5.03 -16.71 -19.81
CA LYS A 246 -5.81 -15.90 -20.79
C LYS A 246 -7.15 -16.56 -21.21
N GLY A 247 -7.45 -17.76 -20.74
CA GLY A 247 -8.73 -18.47 -20.89
C GLY A 247 -9.52 -18.44 -19.60
#